data_0f5db7e58bcf17c826b9463a9a088c43
#
_entry.id   0f5db7e58bcf17c826b9463a9a088c43
#
_cell.length_a   1.000
_cell.length_b   1.000
_cell.length_c   1.000
_cell.angle_alpha   90.00
_cell.angle_beta   90.00
_cell.angle_gamma   90.00
#
_symmetry.space_group_name_H-M   'P 1'
#
loop_
_entity.id
_entity.type
_entity.pdbx_description
1 polymer ?
#
loop_
_entity_poly.entity_id
_entity_poly.type
_entity_poly.pdbx_seq_one_letter_code
_entity_poly.pdbx_strand_id
1 'polypeptide(L)'
;MKKKHLFIIGIVMILIFLSIPVIHILKTKWNEQDIKAETPKGFTNDASQLNLTKIDTLIIVPNNKTEIVNQLKQVVQYAKEKDLKISIAGAQHSMGGHSIYPNGILLNMLPYKQMELDQKNNILTIGSGALWEDAINYLDKYGKSVAVMQAFSSFSIGGSMSVNGHGWQRNLPPVSSSVISFTLMNDK
;
A
#
# COMPACT_ATOMS: atom_id res chain seq x y z
N MET A 1 19.31 -28.00 -52.73
CA MET A 1 18.54 -26.84 -52.22
C MET A 1 19.33 -25.57 -52.50
N LYS A 2 18.75 -24.56 -53.19
CA LYS A 2 19.48 -23.31 -53.53
C LYS A 2 19.77 -22.53 -52.24
N LYS A 3 20.96 -21.96 -52.07
CA LYS A 3 21.40 -21.17 -50.88
C LYS A 3 20.36 -20.17 -50.41
N LYS A 4 19.61 -19.58 -51.34
CA LYS A 4 18.47 -18.68 -51.06
C LYS A 4 17.36 -19.31 -50.21
N HIS A 5 17.02 -20.58 -50.44
CA HIS A 5 15.96 -21.26 -49.65
C HIS A 5 16.44 -21.55 -48.21
N LEU A 6 17.74 -21.92 -48.07
CA LEU A 6 18.31 -22.13 -46.74
C LEU A 6 18.30 -20.86 -45.90
N PHE A 7 18.62 -19.72 -46.51
CA PHE A 7 18.60 -18.40 -45.88
C PHE A 7 17.17 -17.98 -45.44
N ILE A 8 16.19 -18.20 -46.31
CA ILE A 8 14.77 -17.92 -45.99
C ILE A 8 14.30 -18.81 -44.85
N ILE A 9 14.64 -20.09 -44.87
CA ILE A 9 14.28 -21.00 -43.75
C ILE A 9 14.91 -20.53 -42.44
N GLY A 10 16.16 -20.09 -42.44
CA GLY A 10 16.82 -19.54 -41.26
C GLY A 10 16.10 -18.32 -40.69
N ILE A 11 15.72 -17.39 -41.58
CA ILE A 11 14.95 -16.20 -41.14
C ILE A 11 13.59 -16.61 -40.53
N VAL A 12 12.87 -17.51 -41.18
CA VAL A 12 11.57 -17.98 -40.68
C VAL A 12 11.71 -18.65 -39.31
N MET A 13 12.74 -19.47 -39.11
CA MET A 13 13.05 -20.11 -37.84
C MET A 13 13.35 -19.07 -36.73
N ILE A 14 14.11 -18.03 -37.05
CA ILE A 14 14.39 -16.93 -36.11
C ILE A 14 13.10 -16.19 -35.76
N LEU A 15 12.25 -15.87 -36.72
CA LEU A 15 10.99 -15.19 -36.50
C LEU A 15 10.01 -16.04 -35.62
N ILE A 16 9.95 -17.36 -35.86
CA ILE A 16 9.17 -18.27 -35.03
C ILE A 16 9.72 -18.26 -33.60
N PHE A 17 11.03 -18.37 -33.41
CA PHE A 17 11.66 -18.36 -32.10
C PHE A 17 11.38 -17.04 -31.33
N LEU A 18 11.49 -15.92 -32.03
CA LEU A 18 11.20 -14.59 -31.44
C LEU A 18 9.71 -14.37 -31.15
N SER A 19 8.81 -15.08 -31.85
CA SER A 19 7.38 -14.98 -31.60
C SER A 19 6.92 -15.73 -30.33
N ILE A 20 7.67 -16.73 -29.85
CA ILE A 20 7.30 -17.55 -28.70
C ILE A 20 7.07 -16.71 -27.43
N PRO A 21 8.03 -15.84 -26.99
CA PRO A 21 7.81 -15.02 -25.80
C PRO A 21 6.65 -14.03 -25.98
N VAL A 22 6.47 -13.48 -27.18
CA VAL A 22 5.37 -12.55 -27.46
C VAL A 22 4.02 -13.26 -27.35
N ILE A 23 3.89 -14.44 -27.94
CA ILE A 23 2.67 -15.27 -27.84
C ILE A 23 2.40 -15.66 -26.39
N HIS A 24 3.45 -15.99 -25.63
CA HIS A 24 3.31 -16.31 -24.21
C HIS A 24 2.78 -15.14 -23.40
N ILE A 25 3.34 -13.95 -23.58
CA ILE A 25 2.89 -12.73 -22.91
C ILE A 25 1.44 -12.40 -23.28
N LEU A 26 1.10 -12.46 -24.59
CA LEU A 26 -0.28 -12.20 -25.03
C LEU A 26 -1.27 -13.21 -24.45
N LYS A 27 -0.92 -14.50 -24.43
CA LYS A 27 -1.73 -15.55 -23.83
C LYS A 27 -1.92 -15.37 -22.34
N THR A 28 -0.84 -15.01 -21.62
CA THR A 28 -0.89 -14.73 -20.18
C THR A 28 -1.82 -13.55 -19.92
N LYS A 29 -1.64 -12.44 -20.63
CA LYS A 29 -2.48 -11.25 -20.49
C LYS A 29 -3.96 -11.51 -20.85
N TRP A 30 -4.22 -12.38 -21.84
CA TRP A 30 -5.59 -12.75 -22.24
C TRP A 30 -6.27 -13.67 -21.21
N ASN A 31 -5.47 -14.50 -20.54
CA ASN A 31 -5.96 -15.41 -19.50
C ASN A 31 -5.84 -14.83 -18.09
N GLU A 32 -5.33 -13.60 -17.96
CA GLU A 32 -5.24 -12.90 -16.69
C GLU A 32 -6.66 -12.57 -16.23
N GLN A 33 -7.25 -13.49 -15.47
CA GLN A 33 -8.44 -13.21 -14.71
C GLN A 33 -7.98 -12.42 -13.48
N ASP A 34 -8.48 -11.21 -13.32
CA ASP A 34 -8.45 -10.50 -12.04
C ASP A 34 -9.20 -11.34 -11.01
N ILE A 35 -8.50 -12.29 -10.40
CA ILE A 35 -9.02 -13.07 -9.27
C ILE A 35 -9.02 -12.12 -8.08
N LYS A 36 -9.95 -11.16 -8.09
CA LYS A 36 -10.35 -10.46 -6.87
C LYS A 36 -11.16 -11.45 -6.06
N ALA A 37 -10.48 -12.19 -5.18
CA ALA A 37 -11.18 -12.97 -4.19
C ALA A 37 -12.08 -12.01 -3.39
N GLU A 38 -13.39 -12.13 -3.55
CA GLU A 38 -14.33 -11.33 -2.77
C GLU A 38 -14.16 -11.69 -1.29
N THR A 39 -13.80 -10.67 -0.50
CA THR A 39 -13.69 -10.84 0.95
C THR A 39 -15.10 -10.93 1.53
N PRO A 40 -15.48 -12.04 2.18
CA PRO A 40 -16.82 -12.21 2.74
C PRO A 40 -17.12 -11.12 3.79
N LYS A 41 -18.39 -10.79 3.95
CA LYS A 41 -18.82 -9.84 4.98
C LYS A 41 -18.38 -10.30 6.39
N GLY A 42 -17.81 -9.41 7.17
CA GLY A 42 -17.26 -9.72 8.51
C GLY A 42 -15.88 -10.37 8.49
N PHE A 43 -15.23 -10.40 7.33
CA PHE A 43 -13.85 -10.85 7.18
C PHE A 43 -12.99 -9.73 6.60
N THR A 44 -11.69 -9.86 6.76
CA THR A 44 -10.67 -9.05 6.10
C THR A 44 -9.50 -9.91 5.65
N ASN A 45 -8.68 -9.39 4.78
CA ASN A 45 -7.48 -10.07 4.29
C ASN A 45 -6.34 -9.05 4.12
N ASP A 46 -5.13 -9.50 3.93
CA ASP A 46 -4.01 -8.66 3.50
C ASP A 46 -3.73 -8.80 2.00
N ALA A 47 -2.70 -8.11 1.51
CA ALA A 47 -2.34 -8.11 0.09
C ALA A 47 -1.96 -9.49 -0.46
N SER A 48 -1.56 -10.45 0.38
CA SER A 48 -1.24 -11.83 -0.02
C SER A 48 -2.48 -12.65 -0.35
N GLN A 49 -3.66 -12.24 0.13
CA GLN A 49 -4.91 -12.99 0.09
C GLN A 49 -4.86 -14.36 0.81
N LEU A 50 -3.86 -14.60 1.66
CA LEU A 50 -3.67 -15.86 2.37
C LEU A 50 -4.09 -15.80 3.85
N ASN A 51 -4.46 -14.60 4.35
CA ASN A 51 -4.76 -14.35 5.75
C ASN A 51 -6.21 -13.93 5.97
N LEU A 52 -7.15 -14.61 5.30
CA LEU A 52 -8.58 -14.35 5.47
C LEU A 52 -8.98 -14.55 6.93
N THR A 53 -9.31 -13.47 7.61
CA THR A 53 -9.54 -13.44 9.06
C THR A 53 -10.90 -12.83 9.37
N LYS A 54 -11.66 -13.48 10.25
CA LYS A 54 -12.91 -12.93 10.80
C LYS A 54 -12.59 -11.76 11.72
N ILE A 55 -13.33 -10.66 11.57
CA ILE A 55 -13.26 -9.48 12.43
C ILE A 55 -14.64 -9.19 13.05
N ASP A 56 -14.64 -8.47 14.17
CA ASP A 56 -15.88 -7.98 14.76
C ASP A 56 -16.47 -6.86 13.92
N THR A 57 -15.69 -5.82 13.70
CA THR A 57 -16.14 -4.62 12.98
C THR A 57 -14.99 -4.01 12.17
N LEU A 58 -15.30 -3.59 10.93
CA LEU A 58 -14.46 -2.73 10.12
C LEU A 58 -14.92 -1.28 10.29
N ILE A 59 -14.02 -0.42 10.75
CA ILE A 59 -14.27 1.02 10.91
C ILE A 59 -13.40 1.77 9.89
N ILE A 60 -14.05 2.55 9.05
CA ILE A 60 -13.41 3.41 8.05
C ILE A 60 -13.28 4.80 8.66
N VAL A 61 -12.07 5.34 8.74
CA VAL A 61 -11.85 6.66 9.34
C VAL A 61 -12.17 7.80 8.36
N PRO A 62 -12.62 8.96 8.87
CA PRO A 62 -12.85 10.13 8.02
C PRO A 62 -11.55 10.81 7.60
N ASN A 63 -11.59 11.56 6.49
CA ASN A 63 -10.48 12.40 6.04
C ASN A 63 -10.54 13.80 6.64
N ASN A 64 -10.77 13.89 7.93
CA ASN A 64 -10.82 15.16 8.68
C ASN A 64 -10.17 14.98 10.06
N LYS A 65 -9.24 15.88 10.42
CA LYS A 65 -8.44 15.76 11.63
C LYS A 65 -9.30 15.80 12.93
N THR A 66 -10.30 16.64 12.97
CA THR A 66 -11.17 16.75 14.16
C THR A 66 -12.11 15.55 14.27
N GLU A 67 -12.70 15.14 13.17
CA GLU A 67 -13.63 14.01 13.12
C GLU A 67 -12.91 12.70 13.44
N ILE A 68 -11.72 12.46 12.88
CA ILE A 68 -10.96 11.23 13.16
C ILE A 68 -10.58 11.13 14.64
N VAL A 69 -10.13 12.21 15.27
CA VAL A 69 -9.80 12.21 16.72
C VAL A 69 -11.03 11.84 17.55
N ASN A 70 -12.17 12.41 17.23
CA ASN A 70 -13.43 12.11 17.95
C ASN A 70 -13.85 10.65 17.73
N GLN A 71 -13.80 10.16 16.49
CA GLN A 71 -14.13 8.77 16.17
C GLN A 71 -13.18 7.79 16.88
N LEU A 72 -11.88 8.03 16.85
CA LEU A 72 -10.90 7.16 17.49
C LEU A 72 -11.12 7.09 19.01
N LYS A 73 -11.47 8.20 19.67
CA LYS A 73 -11.83 8.20 21.10
C LYS A 73 -13.04 7.31 21.37
N GLN A 74 -14.08 7.40 20.54
CA GLN A 74 -15.28 6.57 20.67
C GLN A 74 -14.95 5.08 20.45
N VAL A 75 -14.11 4.78 19.47
CA VAL A 75 -13.68 3.40 19.17
C VAL A 75 -12.87 2.80 20.32
N VAL A 76 -11.96 3.57 20.91
CA VAL A 76 -11.18 3.11 22.07
C VAL A 76 -12.10 2.85 23.26
N GLN A 77 -13.05 3.74 23.53
CA GLN A 77 -14.03 3.56 24.60
C GLN A 77 -14.89 2.31 24.36
N TYR A 78 -15.44 2.15 23.17
CA TYR A 78 -16.23 0.99 22.78
C TYR A 78 -15.43 -0.32 22.92
N ALA A 79 -14.18 -0.33 22.48
CA ALA A 79 -13.31 -1.49 22.58
C ALA A 79 -13.08 -1.90 24.04
N LYS A 80 -12.88 -0.93 24.95
CA LYS A 80 -12.74 -1.17 26.39
C LYS A 80 -14.01 -1.77 27.00
N GLU A 81 -15.17 -1.23 26.65
CA GLU A 81 -16.47 -1.71 27.16
C GLU A 81 -16.81 -3.13 26.70
N LYS A 82 -16.34 -3.53 25.50
CA LYS A 82 -16.59 -4.84 24.90
C LYS A 82 -15.43 -5.83 25.04
N ASP A 83 -14.35 -5.44 25.71
CA ASP A 83 -13.07 -6.21 25.79
C ASP A 83 -12.56 -6.64 24.40
N LEU A 84 -12.70 -5.75 23.40
CA LEU A 84 -12.23 -5.99 22.05
C LEU A 84 -10.81 -5.42 21.85
N LYS A 85 -10.04 -6.07 21.00
CA LYS A 85 -8.74 -5.56 20.55
C LYS A 85 -8.92 -4.73 19.29
N ILE A 86 -8.10 -3.68 19.14
CA ILE A 86 -8.07 -2.83 17.96
C ILE A 86 -6.81 -3.14 17.17
N SER A 87 -6.97 -3.39 15.87
CA SER A 87 -5.89 -3.46 14.90
C SER A 87 -6.03 -2.34 13.88
N ILE A 88 -4.90 -1.89 13.33
CA ILE A 88 -4.84 -0.71 12.45
C ILE A 88 -4.34 -1.17 11.09
N ALA A 89 -5.08 -0.86 10.03
CA ALA A 89 -4.73 -1.16 8.66
C ALA A 89 -4.53 0.13 7.84
N GLY A 90 -3.41 0.18 7.14
CA GLY A 90 -3.21 1.04 5.97
C GLY A 90 -3.47 0.22 4.71
N ALA A 91 -2.50 0.20 3.77
CA ALA A 91 -2.61 -0.55 2.52
C ALA A 91 -2.45 -2.09 2.67
N GLN A 92 -2.30 -2.61 3.87
CA GLN A 92 -2.27 -4.05 4.24
C GLN A 92 -1.22 -4.88 3.48
N HIS A 93 -0.08 -4.28 3.13
CA HIS A 93 1.03 -4.97 2.48
C HIS A 93 1.87 -5.85 3.43
N SER A 94 1.51 -5.94 4.70
CA SER A 94 2.13 -6.89 5.65
C SER A 94 1.57 -8.29 5.42
N MET A 95 2.14 -9.02 4.49
CA MET A 95 1.70 -10.33 3.99
C MET A 95 1.88 -11.49 4.99
N GLY A 96 1.40 -11.34 6.19
CA GLY A 96 1.42 -12.33 7.27
C GLY A 96 0.33 -12.07 8.28
N GLY A 97 -0.69 -11.29 7.88
CA GLY A 97 -1.82 -10.93 8.74
C GLY A 97 -1.47 -9.98 9.90
N HIS A 98 -0.26 -9.38 9.90
CA HIS A 98 0.25 -8.58 11.04
C HIS A 98 -0.59 -7.35 11.37
N SER A 99 -1.39 -6.85 10.42
CA SER A 99 -2.32 -5.72 10.63
C SER A 99 -3.74 -6.16 10.98
N ILE A 100 -3.95 -7.45 11.29
CA ILE A 100 -5.28 -8.01 11.53
C ILE A 100 -5.29 -8.73 12.88
N TYR A 101 -6.27 -8.41 13.74
CA TYR A 101 -6.50 -9.14 14.97
C TYR A 101 -7.81 -9.93 14.86
N PRO A 102 -7.80 -11.26 15.03
CA PRO A 102 -9.01 -12.09 14.89
C PRO A 102 -10.11 -11.68 15.88
N ASN A 103 -11.34 -11.55 15.38
CA ASN A 103 -12.52 -11.11 16.12
C ASN A 103 -12.36 -9.72 16.80
N GLY A 104 -11.39 -8.92 16.37
CA GLY A 104 -11.19 -7.55 16.86
C GLY A 104 -11.78 -6.51 15.92
N ILE A 105 -11.63 -5.25 16.32
CA ILE A 105 -11.98 -4.08 15.51
C ILE A 105 -10.81 -3.80 14.55
N LEU A 106 -11.10 -3.64 13.26
CA LEU A 106 -10.12 -3.18 12.28
C LEU A 106 -10.37 -1.73 11.92
N LEU A 107 -9.40 -0.86 12.20
CA LEU A 107 -9.42 0.53 11.77
C LEU A 107 -8.76 0.66 10.39
N ASN A 108 -9.54 1.02 9.36
CA ASN A 108 -8.99 1.34 8.04
C ASN A 108 -8.62 2.82 7.98
N MET A 109 -7.31 3.09 7.98
CA MET A 109 -6.75 4.44 7.96
C MET A 109 -6.61 5.03 6.55
N LEU A 110 -6.78 4.26 5.48
CA LEU A 110 -6.55 4.70 4.09
C LEU A 110 -7.25 6.01 3.70
N PRO A 111 -8.46 6.31 4.17
CA PRO A 111 -9.10 7.58 3.82
C PRO A 111 -8.43 8.82 4.43
N TYR A 112 -7.66 8.67 5.52
CA TYR A 112 -7.00 9.81 6.18
C TYR A 112 -5.75 10.24 5.41
N LYS A 113 -5.93 11.10 4.40
CA LYS A 113 -4.92 11.50 3.42
C LYS A 113 -4.64 13.01 3.39
N GLN A 114 -5.01 13.75 4.42
CA GLN A 114 -4.78 15.20 4.44
C GLN A 114 -3.30 15.53 4.24
N MET A 115 -3.01 16.56 3.44
CA MET A 115 -1.65 17.00 3.14
C MET A 115 -1.56 18.51 3.18
N GLU A 116 -0.47 19.00 3.81
CA GLU A 116 -0.14 20.41 3.87
C GLU A 116 1.38 20.57 3.73
N LEU A 117 1.82 21.37 2.75
CA LEU A 117 3.24 21.60 2.49
C LEU A 117 3.68 22.97 3.00
N ASP A 118 4.57 22.98 3.98
CA ASP A 118 5.40 24.17 4.28
C ASP A 118 6.53 24.25 3.25
N GLN A 119 6.30 25.07 2.21
CA GLN A 119 7.28 25.23 1.12
C GLN A 119 8.59 25.90 1.58
N LYS A 120 8.55 26.73 2.62
CA LYS A 120 9.71 27.45 3.12
C LYS A 120 10.69 26.50 3.81
N ASN A 121 10.17 25.57 4.60
CA ASN A 121 10.97 24.63 5.36
C ASN A 121 11.08 23.27 4.69
N ASN A 122 10.41 23.04 3.56
CA ASN A 122 10.31 21.74 2.88
C ASN A 122 9.74 20.62 3.77
N ILE A 123 8.72 20.94 4.55
CA ILE A 123 8.07 19.99 5.46
C ILE A 123 6.68 19.68 4.93
N LEU A 124 6.41 18.39 4.71
CA LEU A 124 5.08 17.88 4.38
C LEU A 124 4.42 17.31 5.64
N THR A 125 3.31 17.91 6.06
CA THR A 125 2.39 17.28 7.02
C THR A 125 1.43 16.39 6.25
N ILE A 126 1.33 15.12 6.62
CA ILE A 126 0.58 14.12 5.85
C ILE A 126 -0.18 13.15 6.78
N GLY A 127 -1.40 12.79 6.39
CA GLY A 127 -2.20 11.78 7.06
C GLY A 127 -1.61 10.38 6.92
N SER A 128 -1.70 9.59 7.96
CA SER A 128 -1.10 8.25 8.02
C SER A 128 -1.67 7.25 7.02
N GLY A 129 -2.90 7.48 6.52
CA GLY A 129 -3.54 6.66 5.50
C GLY A 129 -3.13 6.98 4.07
N ALA A 130 -2.49 8.14 3.82
CA ALA A 130 -1.98 8.46 2.50
C ALA A 130 -0.96 7.43 2.03
N LEU A 131 -0.94 7.18 0.72
CA LEU A 131 0.08 6.33 0.08
C LEU A 131 1.29 7.19 -0.33
N TRP A 132 2.43 6.56 -0.56
CA TRP A 132 3.60 7.28 -1.11
C TRP A 132 3.29 7.91 -2.46
N GLU A 133 2.47 7.27 -3.32
CA GLU A 133 2.02 7.86 -4.59
C GLU A 133 1.19 9.11 -4.38
N ASP A 134 0.33 9.17 -3.36
CA ASP A 134 -0.42 10.38 -3.02
C ASP A 134 0.54 11.53 -2.67
N ALA A 135 1.58 11.23 -1.87
CA ALA A 135 2.60 12.20 -1.47
C ALA A 135 3.43 12.70 -2.69
N ILE A 136 3.86 11.78 -3.56
CA ILE A 136 4.61 12.12 -4.77
C ILE A 136 3.78 13.01 -5.68
N ASN A 137 2.54 12.61 -5.99
CA ASN A 137 1.64 13.38 -6.87
C ASN A 137 1.27 14.75 -6.29
N TYR A 138 1.22 14.85 -4.96
CA TYR A 138 1.00 16.14 -4.30
C TYR A 138 2.23 17.05 -4.40
N LEU A 139 3.43 16.54 -4.11
CA LEU A 139 4.68 17.29 -4.11
C LEU A 139 5.16 17.67 -5.51
N ASP A 140 4.87 16.87 -6.53
CA ASP A 140 5.22 17.12 -7.93
C ASP A 140 4.65 18.48 -8.43
N LYS A 141 3.48 18.87 -7.95
CA LYS A 141 2.86 20.20 -8.26
C LYS A 141 3.73 21.37 -7.80
N TYR A 142 4.66 21.13 -6.90
CA TYR A 142 5.59 22.13 -6.35
C TYR A 142 7.03 21.91 -6.83
N GLY A 143 7.25 21.00 -7.80
CA GLY A 143 8.58 20.61 -8.27
C GLY A 143 9.42 19.92 -7.18
N LYS A 144 8.78 19.19 -6.26
CA LYS A 144 9.40 18.52 -5.12
C LYS A 144 9.07 17.03 -5.11
N SER A 145 9.79 16.27 -4.30
CA SER A 145 9.52 14.86 -4.04
C SER A 145 9.85 14.51 -2.59
N VAL A 146 9.51 13.28 -2.18
CA VAL A 146 9.88 12.75 -0.88
C VAL A 146 11.39 12.46 -0.82
N ALA A 147 12.01 12.68 0.33
CA ALA A 147 13.44 12.42 0.52
C ALA A 147 13.74 10.92 0.60
N VAL A 148 12.91 10.18 1.33
CA VAL A 148 13.01 8.73 1.53
C VAL A 148 11.62 8.13 1.47
N MET A 149 11.47 6.98 0.82
CA MET A 149 10.24 6.18 0.82
C MET A 149 10.56 4.69 0.76
N GLN A 150 9.58 3.83 0.99
CA GLN A 150 9.71 2.40 0.71
C GLN A 150 9.73 2.11 -0.80
N ALA A 151 10.05 0.87 -1.18
CA ALA A 151 10.23 0.45 -2.56
C ALA A 151 8.97 0.61 -3.43
N PHE A 152 7.79 0.49 -2.85
CA PHE A 152 6.52 0.57 -3.57
C PHE A 152 5.71 1.79 -3.16
N SER A 153 5.23 2.54 -4.14
CA SER A 153 4.41 3.74 -3.94
C SER A 153 3.01 3.46 -3.40
N SER A 154 2.55 2.22 -3.50
CA SER A 154 1.26 1.74 -2.98
C SER A 154 1.24 1.50 -1.46
N PHE A 155 2.37 1.63 -0.76
CA PHE A 155 2.41 1.49 0.69
C PHE A 155 1.92 2.76 1.38
N SER A 156 1.20 2.58 2.50
CA SER A 156 0.73 3.72 3.30
C SER A 156 1.86 4.32 4.15
N ILE A 157 1.82 5.64 4.33
CA ILE A 157 2.79 6.40 5.14
C ILE A 157 2.85 5.86 6.57
N GLY A 158 1.70 5.69 7.23
CA GLY A 158 1.65 5.16 8.59
C GLY A 158 2.21 3.74 8.71
N GLY A 159 1.90 2.86 7.74
CA GLY A 159 2.46 1.51 7.68
C GLY A 159 3.98 1.52 7.50
N SER A 160 4.48 2.36 6.59
CA SER A 160 5.92 2.53 6.33
C SER A 160 6.69 3.03 7.55
N MET A 161 6.10 3.98 8.29
CA MET A 161 6.67 4.48 9.54
C MET A 161 6.67 3.41 10.64
N SER A 162 5.59 2.64 10.78
CA SER A 162 5.45 1.61 11.82
C SER A 162 6.51 0.52 11.75
N VAL A 163 6.97 0.20 10.54
CA VAL A 163 8.02 -0.82 10.31
C VAL A 163 9.39 -0.20 10.06
N ASN A 164 9.49 1.13 10.06
CA ASN A 164 10.70 1.86 9.68
C ASN A 164 11.29 1.35 8.35
N GLY A 165 10.42 1.31 7.33
CA GLY A 165 10.73 0.69 6.05
C GLY A 165 11.93 1.33 5.34
N HIS A 166 12.60 0.53 4.52
CA HIS A 166 13.72 0.95 3.68
C HIS A 166 13.31 0.88 2.20
N GLY A 167 13.85 1.77 1.39
CA GLY A 167 13.61 1.83 -0.05
C GLY A 167 14.83 1.52 -0.89
N TRP A 168 14.76 1.90 -2.17
CA TRP A 168 15.82 1.72 -3.16
C TRP A 168 16.89 2.82 -3.12
N GLN A 169 16.69 3.86 -2.31
CA GLN A 169 17.61 4.98 -2.23
C GLN A 169 18.94 4.51 -1.65
N ARG A 170 19.96 4.51 -2.50
CA ARG A 170 21.32 4.16 -2.09
C ARG A 170 21.88 5.25 -1.15
N ASN A 171 22.51 4.81 -0.10
CA ASN A 171 23.15 5.68 0.90
C ASN A 171 22.19 6.58 1.69
N LEU A 172 20.89 6.28 1.70
CA LEU A 172 19.94 6.95 2.57
C LEU A 172 19.43 5.97 3.65
N PRO A 173 19.25 6.48 4.88
CA PRO A 173 18.71 5.67 5.98
C PRO A 173 17.24 5.29 5.74
N PRO A 174 16.64 4.45 6.61
CA PRO A 174 15.21 4.14 6.59
C PRO A 174 14.31 5.36 6.70
N VAL A 175 13.00 5.18 6.49
CA VAL A 175 11.97 6.23 6.44
C VAL A 175 12.00 7.18 7.64
N SER A 176 12.30 6.66 8.85
CA SER A 176 12.38 7.48 10.06
C SER A 176 13.40 8.63 9.97
N SER A 177 14.42 8.53 9.12
CA SER A 177 15.43 9.57 8.94
C SER A 177 14.88 10.87 8.34
N SER A 178 13.75 10.81 7.64
CA SER A 178 13.05 11.95 7.02
C SER A 178 11.85 12.42 7.83
N VAL A 179 11.56 11.80 8.97
CA VAL A 179 10.41 12.14 9.83
C VAL A 179 10.86 13.10 10.92
N ILE A 180 10.24 14.27 10.96
CA ILE A 180 10.52 15.30 11.97
C ILE A 180 9.70 15.05 13.23
N SER A 181 8.41 14.73 13.08
CA SER A 181 7.49 14.46 14.18
C SER A 181 6.28 13.65 13.72
N PHE A 182 5.57 13.06 14.65
CA PHE A 182 4.28 12.44 14.41
C PHE A 182 3.35 12.65 15.61
N THR A 183 2.05 12.62 15.34
CA THR A 183 1.02 12.64 16.38
C THR A 183 0.53 11.22 16.60
N LEU A 184 0.61 10.76 17.84
CA LEU A 184 0.14 9.46 18.28
C LEU A 184 -1.04 9.62 19.21
N MET A 185 -2.08 8.80 19.03
CA MET A 185 -3.14 8.64 20.00
C MET A 185 -2.95 7.32 20.75
N ASN A 186 -2.94 7.38 22.05
CA ASN A 186 -2.89 6.23 22.94
C ASN A 186 -4.27 5.95 23.56
N ASP A 187 -4.35 4.89 24.34
CA ASP A 187 -5.57 4.41 25.01
C ASP A 187 -5.82 5.06 26.39
N LYS A 188 -5.02 6.07 26.77
CA LYS A 188 -5.10 6.78 28.06
C LYS A 188 -5.93 8.02 27.99
#